data_578142abc7efa113cabf40757b4fccae
#
_entry.id   578142abc7efa113cabf40757b4fccae
#
_cell.length_a   1.000
_cell.length_b   1.000
_cell.length_c   1.000
_cell.angle_alpha   90.00
_cell.angle_beta   90.00
_cell.angle_gamma   90.00
#
_symmetry.space_group_name_H-M   'P 1'
#
loop_
_entity.id
_entity.type
_entity.pdbx_description
1 polymer ?
#
loop_
_entity_poly.entity_id
_entity_poly.type
_entity_poly.pdbx_seq_one_letter_code
_entity_poly.pdbx_strand_id
1 'polypeptide(L)'
;MRGKLLLVVSVILILLGGIVANVVQNDSGNIQVRDVRFAGTGGKMMSGLLFIPNSATPKTPAPGILAIHGYINSRETQSGFAIEFARRGWVVLELDQTGHGYSDPGAFSNGYGGPDGLAYLRTLDFVDKNKIGLEGHSMGGWASLAAAKVHPDDYKAIVLEGSSTGKPFAPEGDPAYPKNMALVFSTHDEFSMLMWGVPIAGDVVKSEKLKKVFGVTDTIVPGKIYGSIEDGTARVLYQPNTTHPGDHLSTAAIGYAISWFQKTLGQENTLPPGNQIWYWKEIATLISLIGAILLLFAAGDLLLQTGWFSSLKGTPQNPKPATGAAWWIGFALMFFIPIITWFPLTLIGNVAAKASTIFPQQVGNCVLFWMMANALLSLILFSIWHFASNRKKGGNLISYGLKTPGGMDWKKIGLSVWFAFLVIAIVYLSVVLTSYFFNVDFRFWILAVKPMSLMQTRIALRYLIPMALFYIMFAVVLQGQMRSLKGSTAKRMIMSTVVGALGYLVMLLILYIPLLAGGAVPISDVRMTLYVIVAIVMLPLFIIVSLISAYFYEKTGLVYAGAFTNAMFIAWFIAASQATHVAI
;
A
#
# COMPACT_ATOMS: atom_id res chain seq x y z
N MET A 1 -23.39 12.19 23.46
CA MET A 1 -22.05 12.60 23.97
C MET A 1 -20.91 11.84 23.32
N ARG A 2 -20.88 10.50 23.31
CA ARG A 2 -19.73 9.72 22.77
C ARG A 2 -19.38 10.02 21.31
N GLY A 3 -20.36 10.09 20.40
CA GLY A 3 -20.10 10.37 18.98
C GLY A 3 -19.50 11.77 18.72
N LYS A 4 -19.94 12.79 19.45
CA LYS A 4 -19.37 14.15 19.34
C LYS A 4 -17.92 14.21 19.83
N LEU A 5 -17.63 13.56 20.97
CA LEU A 5 -16.27 13.49 21.47
C LEU A 5 -15.34 12.75 20.47
N LEU A 6 -15.82 11.64 19.94
CA LEU A 6 -15.06 10.87 18.94
C LEU A 6 -14.80 11.69 17.67
N LEU A 7 -15.77 12.50 17.20
CA LEU A 7 -15.58 13.44 16.10
C LEU A 7 -14.46 14.45 16.39
N VAL A 8 -14.53 15.10 17.56
CA VAL A 8 -13.50 16.08 17.97
C VAL A 8 -12.11 15.44 18.00
N VAL A 9 -11.99 14.27 18.62
CA VAL A 9 -10.71 13.53 18.68
C VAL A 9 -10.23 13.18 17.27
N SER A 10 -11.10 12.68 16.39
CA SER A 10 -10.76 12.34 15.02
C SER A 10 -10.22 13.54 14.24
N VAL A 11 -10.91 14.68 14.33
CA VAL A 11 -10.50 15.92 13.64
C VAL A 11 -9.17 16.42 14.18
N ILE A 12 -8.97 16.40 15.50
CA ILE A 12 -7.69 16.80 16.11
C ILE A 12 -6.55 15.91 15.60
N LEU A 13 -6.72 14.59 15.57
CA LEU A 13 -5.70 13.66 15.10
C LEU A 13 -5.38 13.88 13.61
N ILE A 14 -6.40 14.10 12.78
CA ILE A 14 -6.20 14.37 11.35
C ILE A 14 -5.42 15.68 11.14
N LEU A 15 -5.83 16.76 11.82
CA LEU A 15 -5.17 18.06 11.68
C LEU A 15 -3.74 18.02 12.25
N LEU A 16 -3.56 17.46 13.43
CA LEU A 16 -2.24 17.35 14.06
C LEU A 16 -1.29 16.55 13.16
N GLY A 17 -1.73 15.37 12.69
CA GLY A 17 -0.92 14.54 11.82
C GLY A 17 -0.63 15.22 10.48
N GLY A 18 -1.63 15.85 9.85
CA GLY A 18 -1.42 16.58 8.58
C GLY A 18 -0.43 17.75 8.72
N ILE A 19 -0.56 18.56 9.77
CA ILE A 19 0.33 19.69 10.03
C ILE A 19 1.76 19.21 10.32
N VAL A 20 1.94 18.25 11.21
CA VAL A 20 3.27 17.71 11.54
C VAL A 20 3.92 17.07 10.32
N ALA A 21 3.17 16.27 9.54
CA ALA A 21 3.69 15.68 8.32
C ALA A 21 4.14 16.75 7.31
N ASN A 22 3.36 17.83 7.16
CA ASN A 22 3.73 18.95 6.29
C ASN A 22 4.99 19.65 6.78
N VAL A 23 5.10 19.95 8.07
CA VAL A 23 6.29 20.61 8.66
C VAL A 23 7.55 19.76 8.45
N VAL A 24 7.45 18.45 8.60
CA VAL A 24 8.58 17.53 8.39
C VAL A 24 8.97 17.46 6.91
N GLN A 25 8.00 17.30 6.00
CA GLN A 25 8.33 17.14 4.57
C GLN A 25 8.85 18.40 3.91
N ASN A 26 8.52 19.60 4.45
CA ASN A 26 9.05 20.87 3.96
C ASN A 26 10.23 21.39 4.79
N ASP A 27 10.76 20.56 5.70
CA ASP A 27 11.86 20.91 6.62
C ASP A 27 11.65 22.28 7.26
N SER A 28 10.49 22.47 7.92
CA SER A 28 10.09 23.73 8.57
C SER A 28 10.11 24.96 7.64
N GLY A 29 9.82 24.76 6.35
CA GLY A 29 9.75 25.82 5.34
C GLY A 29 11.04 26.03 4.54
N ASN A 30 12.08 25.21 4.75
CA ASN A 30 13.32 25.23 3.95
C ASN A 30 13.17 24.57 2.57
N ILE A 31 12.11 23.79 2.37
CA ILE A 31 11.82 23.04 1.14
C ILE A 31 10.41 23.38 0.67
N GLN A 32 10.26 23.72 -0.61
CA GLN A 32 8.95 23.80 -1.26
C GLN A 32 8.58 22.42 -1.81
N VAL A 33 7.36 21.96 -1.54
CA VAL A 33 6.82 20.70 -2.09
C VAL A 33 5.68 21.04 -3.05
N ARG A 34 5.84 20.66 -4.32
CA ARG A 34 4.86 20.94 -5.38
C ARG A 34 4.33 19.66 -6.00
N ASP A 35 3.01 19.56 -6.15
CA ASP A 35 2.38 18.54 -7.02
C ASP A 35 2.55 19.00 -8.48
N VAL A 36 3.25 18.20 -9.27
CA VAL A 36 3.54 18.52 -10.68
C VAL A 36 2.91 17.53 -11.62
N ARG A 37 2.48 18.05 -12.77
CA ARG A 37 1.98 17.26 -13.90
C ARG A 37 2.75 17.70 -15.14
N PHE A 38 3.20 16.74 -15.94
CA PHE A 38 3.93 17.02 -17.19
C PHE A 38 3.62 15.97 -18.25
N ALA A 39 3.77 16.36 -19.50
CA ALA A 39 3.58 15.45 -20.63
C ALA A 39 4.80 14.53 -20.78
N GLY A 40 4.57 13.23 -20.79
CA GLY A 40 5.56 12.20 -21.09
C GLY A 40 5.40 11.68 -22.52
N THR A 41 6.06 10.58 -22.79
CA THR A 41 6.09 9.90 -24.10
C THR A 41 4.67 9.57 -24.59
N GLY A 42 4.38 9.94 -25.83
CA GLY A 42 3.08 9.71 -26.46
C GLY A 42 1.96 10.59 -25.89
N GLY A 43 2.30 11.70 -25.24
CA GLY A 43 1.34 12.65 -24.66
C GLY A 43 0.70 12.15 -23.37
N LYS A 44 1.22 11.08 -22.76
CA LYS A 44 0.73 10.60 -21.45
C LYS A 44 1.04 11.62 -20.36
N MET A 45 0.04 11.91 -19.52
CA MET A 45 0.24 12.75 -18.35
C MET A 45 0.99 11.97 -17.27
N MET A 46 2.15 12.49 -16.88
CA MET A 46 2.95 12.02 -15.77
C MET A 46 2.75 12.90 -14.54
N SER A 47 2.95 12.32 -13.38
CA SER A 47 2.72 12.95 -12.08
C SER A 47 3.93 12.78 -11.17
N GLY A 48 4.23 13.78 -10.36
CA GLY A 48 5.25 13.69 -9.33
C GLY A 48 5.06 14.71 -8.20
N LEU A 49 5.74 14.47 -7.08
CA LEU A 49 5.99 15.51 -6.09
C LEU A 49 7.41 16.04 -6.28
N LEU A 50 7.53 17.35 -6.42
CA LEU A 50 8.79 18.02 -6.63
C LEU A 50 9.19 18.76 -5.34
N PHE A 51 10.30 18.31 -4.73
CA PHE A 51 10.90 18.91 -3.55
C PHE A 51 12.00 19.88 -4.00
N ILE A 52 11.86 21.15 -3.67
CA ILE A 52 12.76 22.22 -4.09
C ILE A 52 13.34 22.89 -2.86
N PRO A 53 14.61 22.64 -2.50
CA PRO A 53 15.28 23.42 -1.44
C PRO A 53 15.31 24.90 -1.79
N ASN A 54 15.12 25.78 -0.83
CA ASN A 54 15.14 27.25 -1.05
C ASN A 54 16.50 27.75 -1.58
N SER A 55 17.57 26.98 -1.41
CA SER A 55 18.90 27.26 -1.96
C SER A 55 19.01 26.98 -3.47
N ALA A 56 18.11 26.16 -4.04
CA ALA A 56 18.11 25.80 -5.45
C ALA A 56 17.40 26.88 -6.27
N THR A 57 18.16 27.63 -7.06
CA THR A 57 17.64 28.72 -7.91
C THR A 57 18.28 28.65 -9.29
N PRO A 58 17.75 29.35 -10.31
CA PRO A 58 18.40 29.42 -11.62
C PRO A 58 19.83 29.99 -11.59
N LYS A 59 20.16 30.79 -10.56
CA LYS A 59 21.52 31.31 -10.38
C LYS A 59 22.44 30.37 -9.59
N THR A 60 21.86 29.51 -8.79
CA THR A 60 22.54 28.50 -7.97
C THR A 60 21.87 27.14 -8.15
N PRO A 61 22.01 26.50 -9.36
CA PRO A 61 21.38 25.22 -9.62
C PRO A 61 21.92 24.15 -8.65
N ALA A 62 21.02 23.33 -8.15
CA ALA A 62 21.35 22.23 -7.24
C ALA A 62 21.38 20.88 -7.97
N PRO A 63 22.10 19.86 -7.46
CA PRO A 63 21.97 18.51 -7.98
C PRO A 63 20.53 18.04 -7.97
N GLY A 64 20.15 17.22 -8.98
CA GLY A 64 18.82 16.67 -9.10
C GLY A 64 18.78 15.17 -8.75
N ILE A 65 17.71 14.71 -8.14
CA ILE A 65 17.46 13.28 -7.93
C ILE A 65 16.08 12.92 -8.46
N LEU A 66 16.02 11.90 -9.31
CA LEU A 66 14.79 11.24 -9.70
C LEU A 66 14.59 10.04 -8.75
N ALA A 67 13.55 10.09 -7.91
CA ALA A 67 13.20 9.04 -6.95
C ALA A 67 11.93 8.31 -7.39
N ILE A 68 11.98 6.97 -7.53
CA ILE A 68 10.91 6.19 -8.14
C ILE A 68 10.51 5.02 -7.23
N HIS A 69 9.22 4.95 -6.89
CA HIS A 69 8.63 3.92 -6.04
C HIS A 69 8.55 2.53 -6.71
N GLY A 70 8.29 1.48 -5.93
CA GLY A 70 8.06 0.12 -6.41
C GLY A 70 6.67 -0.13 -7.00
N TYR A 71 6.43 -1.36 -7.49
CA TYR A 71 5.14 -1.79 -8.04
C TYR A 71 4.03 -1.70 -6.99
N ILE A 72 2.78 -1.38 -7.44
CA ILE A 72 1.59 -1.22 -6.59
C ILE A 72 1.73 -0.16 -5.47
N ASN A 73 2.62 0.79 -5.64
CA ASN A 73 2.83 1.92 -4.75
C ASN A 73 2.49 3.25 -5.48
N SER A 74 2.88 4.35 -4.89
CA SER A 74 2.81 5.69 -5.47
C SER A 74 3.97 6.53 -4.95
N ARG A 75 4.18 7.66 -5.58
CA ARG A 75 5.29 8.60 -5.29
C ARG A 75 5.52 8.79 -3.79
N GLU A 76 4.47 8.96 -2.98
CA GLU A 76 4.60 9.24 -1.56
C GLU A 76 5.28 8.10 -0.75
N THR A 77 5.49 6.93 -1.34
CA THR A 77 6.22 5.83 -0.68
C THR A 77 7.73 6.13 -0.60
N GLN A 78 8.26 6.94 -1.55
CA GLN A 78 9.66 7.38 -1.55
C GLN A 78 9.91 8.62 -0.66
N SER A 79 8.90 9.16 0.02
CA SER A 79 9.06 10.41 0.77
C SER A 79 10.14 10.37 1.85
N GLY A 80 10.45 9.19 2.42
CA GLY A 80 11.57 9.06 3.35
C GLY A 80 12.91 9.44 2.69
N PHE A 81 13.13 8.97 1.47
CA PHE A 81 14.31 9.31 0.67
C PHE A 81 14.27 10.76 0.21
N ALA A 82 13.15 11.21 -0.38
CA ALA A 82 13.05 12.55 -0.95
C ALA A 82 13.20 13.67 0.07
N ILE A 83 12.61 13.53 1.27
CA ILE A 83 12.80 14.49 2.37
C ILE A 83 14.28 14.59 2.70
N GLU A 84 14.96 13.46 2.88
CA GLU A 84 16.35 13.46 3.31
C GLU A 84 17.31 13.94 2.22
N PHE A 85 17.02 13.66 0.98
CA PHE A 85 17.75 14.22 -0.16
C PHE A 85 17.55 15.73 -0.25
N ALA A 86 16.32 16.23 -0.16
CA ALA A 86 16.02 17.64 -0.25
C ALA A 86 16.61 18.46 0.92
N ARG A 87 16.66 17.90 2.13
CA ARG A 87 17.32 18.51 3.30
C ARG A 87 18.83 18.70 3.10
N ARG A 88 19.42 17.95 2.16
CA ARG A 88 20.84 18.09 1.77
C ARG A 88 21.04 19.02 0.58
N GLY A 89 19.99 19.77 0.22
CA GLY A 89 20.04 20.77 -0.83
C GLY A 89 19.85 20.21 -2.24
N TRP A 90 19.37 18.98 -2.41
CA TRP A 90 19.11 18.38 -3.73
C TRP A 90 17.65 18.62 -4.15
N VAL A 91 17.44 18.94 -5.41
CA VAL A 91 16.09 18.96 -6.00
C VAL A 91 15.64 17.54 -6.25
N VAL A 92 14.47 17.12 -5.73
CA VAL A 92 14.01 15.74 -5.87
C VAL A 92 12.67 15.69 -6.58
N LEU A 93 12.57 14.87 -7.62
CA LEU A 93 11.31 14.49 -8.25
C LEU A 93 10.91 13.08 -7.79
N GLU A 94 9.93 12.98 -6.90
CA GLU A 94 9.25 11.72 -6.60
C GLU A 94 8.24 11.43 -7.71
N LEU A 95 8.52 10.46 -8.56
CA LEU A 95 7.72 10.15 -9.74
C LEU A 95 6.65 9.10 -9.44
N ASP A 96 5.40 9.35 -9.84
CA ASP A 96 4.43 8.28 -10.07
C ASP A 96 4.78 7.56 -11.39
N GLN A 97 5.07 6.27 -11.34
CA GLN A 97 5.31 5.47 -12.55
C GLN A 97 4.08 5.46 -13.47
N THR A 98 4.25 5.13 -14.75
CA THR A 98 3.11 4.93 -15.66
C THR A 98 2.10 3.95 -15.06
N GLY A 99 0.82 4.34 -15.07
CA GLY A 99 -0.27 3.56 -14.50
C GLY A 99 -0.35 3.52 -12.98
N HIS A 100 0.51 4.23 -12.27
CA HIS A 100 0.49 4.33 -10.81
C HIS A 100 0.14 5.75 -10.37
N GLY A 101 -0.34 5.87 -9.13
CA GLY A 101 -0.68 7.16 -8.55
C GLY A 101 -1.60 7.97 -9.45
N TYR A 102 -1.13 9.13 -9.89
CA TYR A 102 -1.90 10.01 -10.79
C TYR A 102 -1.32 10.07 -12.21
N SER A 103 -0.32 9.24 -12.54
CA SER A 103 0.18 9.07 -13.90
C SER A 103 -0.77 8.23 -14.75
N ASP A 104 -0.86 8.56 -16.04
CA ASP A 104 -1.72 7.87 -16.99
C ASP A 104 -1.39 6.38 -17.15
N PRO A 105 -2.38 5.53 -17.45
CA PRO A 105 -2.18 4.11 -17.70
C PRO A 105 -1.46 3.90 -19.05
N GLY A 106 -0.86 2.77 -19.31
CA GLY A 106 -0.85 1.49 -18.59
C GLY A 106 0.48 1.25 -17.90
N ALA A 107 0.36 0.59 -16.82
CA ALA A 107 1.52 0.14 -16.07
C ALA A 107 2.51 -0.65 -16.97
N PHE A 108 3.81 -0.49 -16.69
CA PHE A 108 4.95 -1.09 -17.43
C PHE A 108 5.25 -0.48 -18.79
N SER A 109 4.50 0.53 -19.26
CA SER A 109 4.81 1.20 -20.52
C SER A 109 5.91 2.27 -20.38
N ASN A 110 6.54 2.66 -21.48
CA ASN A 110 7.50 3.78 -21.58
C ASN A 110 8.64 3.69 -20.56
N GLY A 111 9.23 2.51 -20.36
CA GLY A 111 10.27 2.31 -19.36
C GLY A 111 9.77 2.66 -17.94
N TYR A 112 8.53 2.31 -17.63
CA TYR A 112 7.83 2.60 -16.36
C TYR A 112 7.65 4.11 -16.09
N GLY A 113 7.94 4.98 -17.06
CA GLY A 113 7.94 6.43 -16.94
C GLY A 113 9.27 7.04 -16.46
N GLY A 114 10.27 6.21 -16.16
CA GLY A 114 11.59 6.68 -15.72
C GLY A 114 12.26 7.64 -16.71
N PRO A 115 12.33 7.33 -18.04
CA PRO A 115 12.87 8.24 -19.03
C PRO A 115 12.15 9.60 -19.08
N ASP A 116 10.82 9.60 -18.98
CA ASP A 116 10.02 10.82 -18.98
C ASP A 116 10.29 11.68 -17.72
N GLY A 117 10.44 11.03 -16.55
CA GLY A 117 10.80 11.72 -15.30
C GLY A 117 12.17 12.37 -15.36
N LEU A 118 13.18 11.68 -15.89
CA LEU A 118 14.53 12.23 -16.07
C LEU A 118 14.53 13.40 -17.06
N ALA A 119 13.84 13.25 -18.20
CA ALA A 119 13.71 14.32 -19.18
C ALA A 119 13.05 15.56 -18.56
N TYR A 120 11.96 15.39 -17.79
CA TYR A 120 11.32 16.51 -17.10
C TYR A 120 12.25 17.18 -16.08
N LEU A 121 12.93 16.41 -15.23
CA LEU A 121 13.87 16.96 -14.23
C LEU A 121 14.94 17.84 -14.88
N ARG A 122 15.41 17.46 -16.06
CA ARG A 122 16.38 18.22 -16.85
C ARG A 122 15.85 19.52 -17.47
N THR A 123 14.53 19.69 -17.58
CA THR A 123 13.96 20.97 -18.05
C THR A 123 14.02 22.07 -17.02
N LEU A 124 14.18 21.72 -15.72
CA LEU A 124 14.17 22.67 -14.62
C LEU A 124 15.48 23.48 -14.60
N ASP A 125 15.37 24.79 -14.59
CA ASP A 125 16.52 25.72 -14.66
C ASP A 125 17.32 25.82 -13.36
N PHE A 126 16.72 25.42 -12.25
CA PHE A 126 17.34 25.33 -10.92
C PHE A 126 17.96 23.95 -10.62
N VAL A 127 18.02 23.05 -11.61
CA VAL A 127 18.69 21.74 -11.51
C VAL A 127 20.04 21.78 -12.26
N ASP A 128 21.12 21.39 -11.58
CA ASP A 128 22.42 21.16 -12.22
C ASP A 128 22.38 19.88 -13.04
N LYS A 129 22.30 20.04 -14.36
CA LYS A 129 22.15 18.95 -15.33
C LYS A 129 23.34 17.99 -15.39
N ASN A 130 24.49 18.38 -14.83
CA ASN A 130 25.70 17.55 -14.76
C ASN A 130 25.75 16.73 -13.46
N LYS A 131 24.80 16.95 -12.52
CA LYS A 131 24.78 16.32 -11.20
C LYS A 131 23.40 15.71 -10.92
N ILE A 132 22.98 14.76 -11.77
CA ILE A 132 21.70 14.06 -11.59
C ILE A 132 21.95 12.64 -11.09
N GLY A 133 21.26 12.27 -10.01
CA GLY A 133 21.17 10.93 -9.47
C GLY A 133 19.84 10.28 -9.81
N LEU A 134 19.86 8.97 -10.00
CA LEU A 134 18.66 8.13 -10.16
C LEU A 134 18.53 7.23 -8.94
N GLU A 135 17.40 7.21 -8.30
CA GLU A 135 17.10 6.34 -7.18
C GLU A 135 15.81 5.58 -7.50
N GLY A 136 15.74 4.31 -7.13
CA GLY A 136 14.50 3.57 -7.29
C GLY A 136 14.44 2.30 -6.49
N HIS A 137 13.27 2.12 -5.83
CA HIS A 137 12.98 0.92 -5.07
C HIS A 137 12.25 -0.11 -5.94
N SER A 138 12.73 -1.37 -5.91
CA SER A 138 12.06 -2.49 -6.60
C SER A 138 11.88 -2.21 -8.10
N MET A 139 10.65 -2.20 -8.60
CA MET A 139 10.32 -1.81 -9.98
C MET A 139 10.78 -0.36 -10.30
N GLY A 140 10.87 0.52 -9.30
CA GLY A 140 11.43 1.86 -9.45
C GLY A 140 12.90 1.83 -9.86
N GLY A 141 13.68 0.84 -9.40
CA GLY A 141 15.03 0.62 -9.87
C GLY A 141 15.08 0.20 -11.35
N TRP A 142 14.10 -0.58 -11.81
CA TRP A 142 13.97 -0.90 -13.24
C TRP A 142 13.61 0.33 -14.08
N ALA A 143 12.76 1.22 -13.55
CA ALA A 143 12.45 2.50 -14.17
C ALA A 143 13.68 3.42 -14.25
N SER A 144 14.49 3.46 -13.19
CA SER A 144 15.75 4.18 -13.14
C SER A 144 16.77 3.62 -14.16
N LEU A 145 16.85 2.30 -14.29
CA LEU A 145 17.69 1.65 -15.32
C LEU A 145 17.17 1.93 -16.74
N ALA A 146 15.86 1.97 -16.95
CA ALA A 146 15.29 2.37 -18.24
C ALA A 146 15.63 3.82 -18.57
N ALA A 147 15.55 4.73 -17.60
CA ALA A 147 15.99 6.12 -17.75
C ALA A 147 17.48 6.21 -18.10
N ALA A 148 18.32 5.49 -17.37
CA ALA A 148 19.77 5.41 -17.60
C ALA A 148 20.13 4.87 -19.00
N LYS A 149 19.31 3.95 -19.53
CA LYS A 149 19.55 3.36 -20.87
C LYS A 149 19.15 4.29 -21.99
N VAL A 150 18.03 5.02 -21.83
CA VAL A 150 17.52 5.96 -22.85
C VAL A 150 18.35 7.26 -22.84
N HIS A 151 18.83 7.67 -21.68
CA HIS A 151 19.56 8.91 -21.47
C HIS A 151 20.92 8.64 -20.80
N PRO A 152 21.88 7.97 -21.48
CA PRO A 152 23.11 7.49 -20.86
C PRO A 152 24.04 8.60 -20.37
N ASP A 153 23.95 9.81 -20.90
CA ASP A 153 24.80 10.94 -20.53
C ASP A 153 24.11 11.94 -19.60
N ASP A 154 22.85 11.69 -19.27
CA ASP A 154 22.01 12.63 -18.52
C ASP A 154 21.95 12.35 -17.01
N TYR A 155 22.72 11.38 -16.53
CA TYR A 155 22.84 11.07 -15.10
C TYR A 155 24.29 10.72 -14.74
N LYS A 156 24.62 10.83 -13.45
CA LYS A 156 25.99 10.60 -12.93
C LYS A 156 26.08 9.33 -12.07
N ALA A 157 25.04 9.01 -11.33
CA ALA A 157 25.01 7.87 -10.41
C ALA A 157 23.61 7.29 -10.27
N ILE A 158 23.54 6.02 -9.84
CA ILE A 158 22.28 5.33 -9.59
C ILE A 158 22.33 4.59 -8.24
N VAL A 159 21.21 4.60 -7.53
CA VAL A 159 20.94 3.75 -6.36
C VAL A 159 19.78 2.82 -6.69
N LEU A 160 20.02 1.53 -6.61
CA LEU A 160 19.01 0.49 -6.75
C LEU A 160 18.67 -0.06 -5.36
N GLU A 161 17.45 0.11 -4.91
CA GLU A 161 17.01 -0.37 -3.61
C GLU A 161 16.06 -1.55 -3.77
N GLY A 162 16.38 -2.71 -3.16
CA GLY A 162 15.60 -3.92 -3.33
C GLY A 162 15.36 -4.29 -4.81
N SER A 163 16.25 -3.87 -5.73
CA SER A 163 16.06 -4.00 -7.18
C SER A 163 17.21 -4.75 -7.84
N SER A 164 17.11 -4.95 -9.16
CA SER A 164 18.11 -5.69 -9.93
C SER A 164 18.24 -5.16 -11.36
N THR A 165 19.36 -5.49 -12.00
CA THR A 165 19.52 -5.38 -13.47
C THR A 165 18.98 -6.64 -14.16
N GLY A 166 18.84 -6.61 -15.49
CA GLY A 166 18.63 -7.78 -16.33
C GLY A 166 17.19 -8.09 -16.73
N LYS A 167 17.09 -8.77 -17.87
CA LYS A 167 15.82 -9.20 -18.46
C LYS A 167 15.04 -10.15 -17.53
N PRO A 168 13.70 -10.18 -17.62
CA PRO A 168 12.85 -9.46 -18.60
C PRO A 168 12.50 -8.02 -18.19
N PHE A 169 12.86 -7.55 -17.00
CA PHE A 169 12.31 -6.33 -16.40
C PHE A 169 13.16 -5.09 -16.66
N ALA A 170 14.48 -5.24 -16.78
CA ALA A 170 15.41 -4.14 -16.92
C ALA A 170 16.52 -4.47 -17.92
N PRO A 171 17.30 -3.47 -18.39
CA PRO A 171 18.53 -3.72 -19.13
C PRO A 171 19.53 -4.55 -18.33
N GLU A 172 20.34 -5.35 -19.04
CA GLU A 172 21.45 -6.08 -18.42
C GLU A 172 22.48 -5.10 -17.88
N GLY A 173 23.01 -5.41 -16.69
CA GLY A 173 24.12 -4.68 -16.09
C GLY A 173 25.45 -5.31 -16.41
N ASP A 174 26.50 -4.48 -16.46
CA ASP A 174 27.89 -4.87 -16.62
C ASP A 174 28.81 -3.92 -15.83
N PRO A 175 30.14 -4.08 -15.82
CA PRO A 175 31.03 -3.19 -15.08
C PRO A 175 31.03 -1.72 -15.52
N ALA A 176 30.51 -1.40 -16.73
CA ALA A 176 30.42 -0.04 -17.23
C ALA A 176 28.98 0.53 -17.14
N TYR A 177 27.95 -0.32 -17.09
CA TYR A 177 26.55 0.08 -17.06
C TYR A 177 25.77 -0.58 -15.90
N PRO A 178 24.94 0.21 -15.17
CA PRO A 178 24.76 1.68 -15.23
C PRO A 178 25.94 2.42 -14.61
N LYS A 179 26.09 3.74 -14.85
CA LYS A 179 27.16 4.56 -14.26
C LYS A 179 27.01 4.61 -12.73
N ASN A 180 28.11 4.44 -11.99
CA ASN A 180 28.24 4.63 -10.53
C ASN A 180 27.05 4.04 -9.74
N MET A 181 26.97 2.71 -9.70
CA MET A 181 25.83 2.00 -9.09
C MET A 181 26.09 1.64 -7.63
N ALA A 182 25.21 2.07 -6.74
CA ALA A 182 25.03 1.43 -5.44
C ALA A 182 23.83 0.47 -5.51
N LEU A 183 24.01 -0.74 -5.01
CA LEU A 183 22.93 -1.67 -4.72
C LEU A 183 22.70 -1.68 -3.20
N VAL A 184 21.52 -1.25 -2.77
CA VAL A 184 21.03 -1.43 -1.40
C VAL A 184 20.08 -2.62 -1.42
N PHE A 185 20.50 -3.74 -0.84
CA PHE A 185 19.74 -4.99 -0.89
C PHE A 185 19.64 -5.61 0.50
N SER A 186 18.47 -5.56 1.06
CA SER A 186 18.21 -5.94 2.45
C SER A 186 18.46 -7.41 2.72
N THR A 187 18.98 -7.73 3.93
CA THR A 187 19.35 -9.11 4.32
C THR A 187 18.16 -10.06 4.40
N HIS A 188 16.94 -9.51 4.48
CA HIS A 188 15.67 -10.26 4.52
C HIS A 188 14.74 -9.89 3.36
N ASP A 189 15.30 -9.55 2.19
CA ASP A 189 14.51 -9.22 1.00
C ASP A 189 13.77 -10.46 0.47
N GLU A 190 12.44 -10.37 0.36
CA GLU A 190 11.57 -11.46 -0.08
C GLU A 190 11.78 -11.81 -1.56
N PHE A 191 12.32 -10.90 -2.35
CA PHE A 191 12.50 -11.05 -3.79
C PHE A 191 13.89 -11.51 -4.23
N SER A 192 14.74 -11.96 -3.31
CA SER A 192 16.13 -12.31 -3.59
C SER A 192 16.32 -13.31 -4.75
N MET A 193 15.43 -14.31 -4.85
CA MET A 193 15.44 -15.27 -5.96
C MET A 193 15.06 -14.60 -7.29
N LEU A 194 14.05 -13.73 -7.31
CA LEU A 194 13.63 -13.00 -8.51
C LEU A 194 14.71 -12.01 -8.97
N MET A 195 15.30 -11.27 -8.03
CA MET A 195 16.18 -10.16 -8.32
C MET A 195 17.61 -10.63 -8.67
N TRP A 196 18.18 -11.51 -7.89
CA TRP A 196 19.60 -11.89 -7.98
C TRP A 196 19.86 -13.39 -8.06
N GLY A 197 18.82 -14.23 -8.16
CA GLY A 197 18.92 -15.67 -8.34
C GLY A 197 19.46 -16.42 -7.11
N VAL A 198 19.30 -15.84 -5.92
CA VAL A 198 19.70 -16.46 -4.66
C VAL A 198 18.50 -16.70 -3.75
N PRO A 199 18.36 -17.87 -3.13
CA PRO A 199 17.20 -18.18 -2.29
C PRO A 199 17.19 -17.40 -0.97
N ILE A 200 18.35 -17.04 -0.44
CA ILE A 200 18.52 -16.28 0.80
C ILE A 200 19.10 -14.91 0.46
N ALA A 201 18.44 -13.84 0.89
CA ALA A 201 18.82 -12.47 0.55
C ALA A 201 20.23 -12.10 1.03
N GLY A 202 20.64 -12.56 2.21
CA GLY A 202 21.99 -12.37 2.72
C GLY A 202 23.08 -12.93 1.82
N ASP A 203 22.76 -13.93 0.99
CA ASP A 203 23.71 -14.56 0.05
C ASP A 203 23.86 -13.80 -1.28
N VAL A 204 23.24 -12.63 -1.44
CA VAL A 204 23.40 -11.80 -2.65
C VAL A 204 24.86 -11.49 -2.96
N VAL A 205 25.73 -11.43 -1.94
CA VAL A 205 27.19 -11.30 -2.06
C VAL A 205 27.84 -12.41 -2.92
N LYS A 206 27.20 -13.56 -3.04
CA LYS A 206 27.64 -14.74 -3.81
C LYS A 206 26.96 -14.85 -5.17
N SER A 207 25.98 -13.97 -5.47
CA SER A 207 25.23 -14.03 -6.72
C SER A 207 26.12 -13.87 -7.94
N GLU A 208 26.12 -14.87 -8.84
CA GLU A 208 26.90 -14.81 -10.09
C GLU A 208 26.43 -13.65 -10.99
N LYS A 209 25.12 -13.37 -10.98
CA LYS A 209 24.53 -12.22 -11.69
C LYS A 209 25.10 -10.89 -11.15
N LEU A 210 25.21 -10.74 -9.83
CA LEU A 210 25.75 -9.53 -9.22
C LEU A 210 27.26 -9.42 -9.42
N LYS A 211 28.02 -10.51 -9.28
CA LYS A 211 29.46 -10.55 -9.56
C LYS A 211 29.78 -10.08 -10.99
N LYS A 212 28.99 -10.50 -11.98
CA LYS A 212 29.11 -10.04 -13.37
C LYS A 212 28.97 -8.53 -13.48
N VAL A 213 27.99 -7.93 -12.78
CA VAL A 213 27.77 -6.47 -12.77
C VAL A 213 28.93 -5.74 -12.08
N PHE A 214 29.52 -6.35 -11.07
CA PHE A 214 30.68 -5.78 -10.34
C PHE A 214 32.01 -6.02 -11.06
N GLY A 215 32.05 -6.89 -12.07
CA GLY A 215 33.29 -7.27 -12.76
C GLY A 215 34.25 -8.06 -11.89
N VAL A 216 33.74 -8.90 -10.97
CA VAL A 216 34.54 -9.68 -10.03
C VAL A 216 34.15 -11.16 -10.06
N THR A 217 35.09 -12.02 -9.66
CA THR A 217 34.87 -13.46 -9.51
C THR A 217 34.67 -13.88 -8.05
N ASP A 218 35.25 -13.11 -7.13
CA ASP A 218 35.19 -13.39 -5.70
C ASP A 218 33.89 -12.95 -5.07
N THR A 219 33.64 -13.38 -3.84
CA THR A 219 32.51 -12.90 -3.03
C THR A 219 32.60 -11.38 -2.82
N ILE A 220 31.49 -10.69 -3.09
CA ILE A 220 31.42 -9.23 -2.95
C ILE A 220 31.44 -8.87 -1.46
N VAL A 221 32.25 -7.89 -1.10
CA VAL A 221 32.35 -7.38 0.28
C VAL A 221 31.42 -6.17 0.42
N PRO A 222 30.38 -6.23 1.25
CA PRO A 222 29.51 -5.09 1.49
C PRO A 222 30.28 -3.85 1.96
N GLY A 223 29.89 -2.66 1.46
CA GLY A 223 30.55 -1.39 1.76
C GLY A 223 31.84 -1.11 0.99
N LYS A 224 32.46 -2.12 0.37
CA LYS A 224 33.65 -1.92 -0.47
C LYS A 224 33.23 -1.35 -1.84
N ILE A 225 33.91 -0.29 -2.26
CA ILE A 225 33.75 0.28 -3.59
C ILE A 225 34.68 -0.46 -4.55
N TYR A 226 34.11 -0.94 -5.66
CA TYR A 226 34.81 -1.54 -6.79
C TYR A 226 34.76 -0.58 -7.98
N GLY A 227 35.80 -0.50 -8.79
CA GLY A 227 35.88 0.45 -9.91
C GLY A 227 36.19 1.89 -9.46
N SER A 228 35.88 2.87 -10.30
CA SER A 228 36.19 4.29 -10.13
C SER A 228 34.94 5.16 -10.28
N ILE A 229 34.73 6.13 -9.36
CA ILE A 229 33.63 7.11 -9.45
C ILE A 229 33.86 8.05 -10.64
N GLU A 230 35.10 8.46 -10.88
CA GLU A 230 35.49 9.39 -11.93
C GLU A 230 35.20 8.77 -13.32
N ASP A 231 35.50 7.48 -13.49
CA ASP A 231 35.26 6.75 -14.74
C ASP A 231 33.80 6.28 -14.91
N GLY A 232 32.97 6.49 -13.92
CA GLY A 232 31.57 6.02 -13.93
C GLY A 232 31.41 4.52 -13.67
N THR A 233 32.47 3.82 -13.30
CA THR A 233 32.49 2.35 -13.14
C THR A 233 32.34 1.89 -11.70
N ALA A 234 32.16 2.82 -10.74
CA ALA A 234 32.06 2.45 -9.33
C ALA A 234 30.83 1.59 -9.02
N ARG A 235 31.05 0.56 -8.19
CA ARG A 235 30.04 -0.37 -7.71
C ARG A 235 30.16 -0.55 -6.21
N VAL A 236 29.05 -0.53 -5.49
CA VAL A 236 29.02 -0.84 -4.06
C VAL A 236 27.75 -1.61 -3.73
N LEU A 237 27.87 -2.57 -2.81
CA LEU A 237 26.73 -3.27 -2.21
C LEU A 237 26.58 -2.83 -0.76
N TYR A 238 25.36 -2.45 -0.38
CA TYR A 238 24.95 -2.22 1.00
C TYR A 238 23.86 -3.21 1.39
N GLN A 239 23.92 -3.75 2.61
CA GLN A 239 22.98 -4.74 3.11
C GLN A 239 22.35 -4.29 4.43
N PRO A 240 21.31 -3.44 4.41
CA PRO A 240 20.58 -3.09 5.61
C PRO A 240 19.83 -4.31 6.17
N ASN A 241 19.69 -4.37 7.49
CA ASN A 241 18.97 -5.45 8.18
C ASN A 241 17.48 -5.16 8.22
N THR A 242 16.81 -5.34 7.09
CA THR A 242 15.36 -5.16 6.94
C THR A 242 14.81 -6.06 5.83
N THR A 243 13.53 -5.91 5.48
CA THR A 243 12.82 -6.64 4.42
C THR A 243 12.68 -5.76 3.17
N HIS A 244 12.24 -6.32 2.05
CA HIS A 244 12.02 -5.57 0.81
C HIS A 244 11.15 -4.32 1.00
N PRO A 245 9.91 -4.38 1.52
CA PRO A 245 9.15 -3.16 1.76
C PRO A 245 9.67 -2.38 2.99
N GLY A 246 10.48 -3.00 3.84
CA GLY A 246 11.10 -2.40 5.01
C GLY A 246 12.18 -1.36 4.68
N ASP A 247 12.72 -1.35 3.45
CA ASP A 247 13.68 -0.34 2.99
C ASP A 247 13.12 1.07 3.15
N HIS A 248 11.82 1.27 2.90
CA HIS A 248 11.13 2.55 3.08
C HIS A 248 11.06 3.04 4.54
N LEU A 249 11.23 2.16 5.52
CA LEU A 249 11.24 2.46 6.95
C LEU A 249 12.62 2.27 7.58
N SER A 250 13.69 2.19 6.77
CA SER A 250 15.04 1.91 7.23
C SER A 250 15.93 3.15 7.16
N THR A 251 16.33 3.66 8.33
CA THR A 251 17.34 4.73 8.40
C THR A 251 18.68 4.30 7.81
N ALA A 252 18.99 3.00 7.82
CA ALA A 252 20.20 2.47 7.20
C ALA A 252 20.11 2.48 5.68
N ALA A 253 18.99 2.01 5.08
CA ALA A 253 18.81 2.01 3.63
C ALA A 253 18.87 3.44 3.07
N ILE A 254 18.08 4.36 3.64
CA ILE A 254 18.09 5.78 3.27
C ILE A 254 19.48 6.39 3.47
N GLY A 255 20.17 6.06 4.58
CA GLY A 255 21.52 6.54 4.87
C GLY A 255 22.56 6.08 3.84
N TYR A 256 22.44 4.84 3.32
CA TYR A 256 23.32 4.35 2.26
C TYR A 256 23.11 5.07 0.94
N ALA A 257 21.85 5.33 0.55
CA ALA A 257 21.53 6.12 -0.63
C ALA A 257 22.09 7.55 -0.53
N ILE A 258 21.92 8.20 0.62
CA ILE A 258 22.49 9.51 0.90
C ILE A 258 24.03 9.48 0.76
N SER A 259 24.68 8.53 1.44
CA SER A 259 26.14 8.40 1.42
C SER A 259 26.68 8.23 0.00
N TRP A 260 25.97 7.46 -0.83
CA TRP A 260 26.37 7.24 -2.21
C TRP A 260 26.26 8.52 -3.05
N PHE A 261 25.13 9.24 -2.97
CA PHE A 261 24.95 10.47 -3.71
C PHE A 261 25.87 11.60 -3.21
N GLN A 262 26.17 11.68 -1.93
CA GLN A 262 27.17 12.63 -1.42
C GLN A 262 28.54 12.43 -2.10
N LYS A 263 29.00 11.19 -2.24
CA LYS A 263 30.27 10.86 -2.90
C LYS A 263 30.24 11.09 -4.41
N THR A 264 29.13 10.75 -5.07
CA THR A 264 29.06 10.75 -6.54
C THR A 264 28.61 12.07 -7.15
N LEU A 265 27.81 12.87 -6.41
CA LEU A 265 27.34 14.19 -6.88
C LEU A 265 28.17 15.36 -6.29
N GLY A 266 29.18 15.06 -5.44
CA GLY A 266 30.16 16.03 -4.98
C GLY A 266 29.64 17.00 -3.89
N GLN A 267 28.82 16.49 -2.96
CA GLN A 267 28.29 17.27 -1.83
C GLN A 267 28.59 16.62 -0.46
N GLU A 268 29.87 16.31 -0.24
CA GLU A 268 30.31 15.62 0.99
C GLU A 268 30.12 16.45 2.29
N ASN A 269 30.11 17.79 2.18
CA ASN A 269 30.02 18.72 3.32
C ASN A 269 28.57 19.09 3.72
N THR A 270 27.58 18.25 3.42
CA THR A 270 26.18 18.43 3.81
C THR A 270 25.85 17.66 5.09
N LEU A 271 24.57 17.64 5.49
CA LEU A 271 24.11 16.86 6.65
C LEU A 271 24.58 15.39 6.57
N PRO A 272 25.16 14.83 7.66
CA PRO A 272 25.59 13.42 7.67
C PRO A 272 24.43 12.46 7.30
N PRO A 273 24.72 11.28 6.70
CA PRO A 273 23.71 10.31 6.33
C PRO A 273 22.78 9.87 7.47
N GLY A 274 23.29 9.82 8.71
CA GLY A 274 22.50 9.45 9.89
C GLY A 274 21.61 10.58 10.45
N ASN A 275 21.76 11.82 9.99
CA ASN A 275 20.89 12.92 10.41
C ASN A 275 19.59 12.86 9.60
N GLN A 276 18.56 12.24 10.13
CA GLN A 276 17.30 11.96 9.45
C GLN A 276 16.10 12.33 10.32
N ILE A 277 15.03 12.83 9.69
CA ILE A 277 13.77 13.21 10.36
C ILE A 277 12.52 12.61 9.67
N TRP A 278 12.65 11.96 8.55
CA TRP A 278 11.55 11.44 7.72
C TRP A 278 10.55 10.59 8.51
N TYR A 279 10.99 9.84 9.50
CA TYR A 279 10.13 8.96 10.32
C TYR A 279 9.06 9.74 11.10
N TRP A 280 9.27 11.02 11.39
CA TRP A 280 8.24 11.86 11.99
C TRP A 280 7.07 12.12 11.03
N LYS A 281 7.32 12.19 9.71
CA LYS A 281 6.25 12.23 8.71
C LYS A 281 5.45 10.93 8.73
N GLU A 282 6.10 9.76 8.75
CA GLU A 282 5.42 8.46 8.80
C GLU A 282 4.56 8.31 10.07
N ILE A 283 5.08 8.72 11.24
CA ILE A 283 4.31 8.73 12.49
C ILE A 283 3.13 9.70 12.39
N ALA A 284 3.32 10.87 11.83
CA ALA A 284 2.28 11.88 11.69
C ALA A 284 1.16 11.43 10.73
N THR A 285 1.51 10.82 9.59
CA THR A 285 0.52 10.27 8.66
C THR A 285 -0.22 9.05 9.23
N LEU A 286 0.44 8.23 10.07
CA LEU A 286 -0.23 7.18 10.87
C LEU A 286 -1.26 7.77 11.84
N ILE A 287 -0.93 8.87 12.53
CA ILE A 287 -1.86 9.57 13.42
C ILE A 287 -3.09 10.06 12.62
N SER A 288 -2.87 10.63 11.43
CA SER A 288 -3.97 11.02 10.54
C SER A 288 -4.81 9.81 10.07
N LEU A 289 -4.18 8.70 9.75
CA LEU A 289 -4.86 7.45 9.37
C LEU A 289 -5.73 6.91 10.51
N ILE A 290 -5.22 6.90 11.74
CA ILE A 290 -6.00 6.53 12.93
C ILE A 290 -7.17 7.49 13.10
N GLY A 291 -6.94 8.79 12.97
CA GLY A 291 -7.99 9.81 13.00
C GLY A 291 -9.09 9.55 11.96
N ALA A 292 -8.73 9.20 10.72
CA ALA A 292 -9.66 8.86 9.65
C ALA A 292 -10.48 7.59 9.95
N ILE A 293 -9.86 6.55 10.50
CA ILE A 293 -10.56 5.33 10.92
C ILE A 293 -11.56 5.64 12.05
N LEU A 294 -11.17 6.44 13.03
CA LEU A 294 -12.08 6.89 14.09
C LEU A 294 -13.21 7.75 13.56
N LEU A 295 -12.95 8.56 12.52
CA LEU A 295 -13.94 9.39 11.86
C LEU A 295 -15.04 8.55 11.18
N LEU A 296 -14.74 7.35 10.66
CA LEU A 296 -15.75 6.42 10.14
C LEU A 296 -16.83 6.13 11.19
N PHE A 297 -16.42 5.83 12.42
CA PHE A 297 -17.34 5.52 13.52
C PHE A 297 -18.08 6.76 14.02
N ALA A 298 -17.36 7.89 14.12
CA ALA A 298 -17.94 9.15 14.57
C ALA A 298 -19.00 9.65 13.59
N ALA A 299 -18.70 9.67 12.30
CA ALA A 299 -19.61 10.06 11.23
C ALA A 299 -20.86 9.17 11.22
N GLY A 300 -20.66 7.84 11.30
CA GLY A 300 -21.77 6.91 11.36
C GLY A 300 -22.69 7.12 12.58
N ASP A 301 -22.11 7.32 13.77
CA ASP A 301 -22.90 7.60 14.99
C ASP A 301 -23.73 8.88 14.86
N LEU A 302 -23.15 9.93 14.29
CA LEU A 302 -23.84 11.21 14.12
C LEU A 302 -24.92 11.13 13.06
N LEU A 303 -24.63 10.49 11.92
CA LEU A 303 -25.63 10.28 10.85
C LEU A 303 -26.83 9.46 11.36
N LEU A 304 -26.61 8.42 12.13
CA LEU A 304 -27.69 7.64 12.75
C LEU A 304 -28.57 8.47 13.70
N GLN A 305 -28.10 9.61 14.21
CA GLN A 305 -28.89 10.49 15.07
C GLN A 305 -29.77 11.47 14.28
N THR A 306 -29.55 11.63 12.99
CA THR A 306 -30.36 12.48 12.13
C THR A 306 -31.73 11.84 11.84
N GLY A 307 -32.75 12.65 11.54
CA GLY A 307 -34.06 12.15 11.16
C GLY A 307 -34.04 11.22 9.93
N TRP A 308 -33.11 11.46 9.01
CA TRP A 308 -32.96 10.68 7.77
C TRP A 308 -32.57 9.23 8.00
N PHE A 309 -31.67 8.97 8.96
CA PHE A 309 -31.10 7.65 9.23
C PHE A 309 -31.55 7.05 10.55
N SER A 310 -32.39 7.75 11.33
CA SER A 310 -32.89 7.24 12.62
C SER A 310 -33.65 5.92 12.50
N SER A 311 -34.32 5.68 11.35
CA SER A 311 -35.02 4.43 11.04
C SER A 311 -34.08 3.23 10.85
N LEU A 312 -32.77 3.46 10.60
CA LEU A 312 -31.76 2.40 10.57
C LEU A 312 -31.39 1.89 11.96
N LYS A 313 -31.61 2.69 13.01
CA LYS A 313 -31.31 2.26 14.39
C LYS A 313 -32.10 1.02 14.75
N GLY A 314 -31.45 0.08 15.37
CA GLY A 314 -32.03 -1.15 15.81
C GLY A 314 -31.04 -2.00 16.57
N THR A 315 -31.53 -3.07 17.16
CA THR A 315 -30.71 -4.09 17.82
C THR A 315 -30.84 -5.41 17.07
N PRO A 316 -29.83 -6.27 17.13
CA PRO A 316 -29.92 -7.62 16.56
C PRO A 316 -31.15 -8.36 17.09
N GLN A 317 -31.97 -8.86 16.18
CA GLN A 317 -33.24 -9.53 16.51
C GLN A 317 -33.03 -11.04 16.63
N ASN A 318 -33.36 -11.59 17.81
CA ASN A 318 -33.30 -13.03 18.09
C ASN A 318 -32.07 -13.75 17.50
N PRO A 319 -30.82 -13.30 17.80
CA PRO A 319 -29.63 -13.87 17.21
C PRO A 319 -29.46 -15.33 17.61
N LYS A 320 -29.13 -16.18 16.63
CA LYS A 320 -28.93 -17.63 16.78
C LYS A 320 -27.55 -18.02 16.23
N PRO A 321 -26.45 -17.59 16.88
CA PRO A 321 -25.10 -17.94 16.42
C PRO A 321 -24.80 -19.42 16.67
N ALA A 322 -23.71 -19.89 16.10
CA ALA A 322 -23.16 -21.20 16.39
C ALA A 322 -22.74 -21.30 17.87
N THR A 323 -22.88 -22.49 18.44
CA THR A 323 -22.49 -22.79 19.84
C THR A 323 -21.78 -24.14 19.91
N GLY A 324 -20.98 -24.35 20.96
CA GLY A 324 -20.27 -25.62 21.18
C GLY A 324 -19.35 -25.99 20.00
N ALA A 325 -19.36 -27.24 19.57
CA ALA A 325 -18.50 -27.71 18.47
C ALA A 325 -18.72 -26.93 17.16
N ALA A 326 -19.97 -26.56 16.83
CA ALA A 326 -20.26 -25.80 15.61
C ALA A 326 -19.60 -24.41 15.62
N TRP A 327 -19.45 -23.76 16.75
CA TRP A 327 -18.71 -22.50 16.88
C TRP A 327 -17.21 -22.70 16.60
N TRP A 328 -16.61 -23.74 17.20
CA TRP A 328 -15.19 -24.03 17.00
C TRP A 328 -14.86 -24.46 15.56
N ILE A 329 -15.77 -25.22 14.91
CA ILE A 329 -15.65 -25.55 13.50
C ILE A 329 -15.71 -24.27 12.65
N GLY A 330 -16.69 -23.39 12.90
CA GLY A 330 -16.80 -22.10 12.21
C GLY A 330 -15.58 -21.23 12.40
N PHE A 331 -15.03 -21.17 13.64
CA PHE A 331 -13.80 -20.45 13.93
C PHE A 331 -12.60 -21.03 13.17
N ALA A 332 -12.44 -22.35 13.18
CA ALA A 332 -11.37 -23.01 12.43
C ALA A 332 -11.48 -22.75 10.92
N LEU A 333 -12.68 -22.75 10.36
CA LEU A 333 -12.91 -22.41 8.95
C LEU A 333 -12.51 -20.96 8.66
N MET A 334 -12.96 -20.01 9.48
CA MET A 334 -12.58 -18.57 9.33
C MET A 334 -11.07 -18.35 9.49
N PHE A 335 -10.42 -19.17 10.29
CA PHE A 335 -8.97 -19.11 10.53
C PHE A 335 -8.19 -19.73 9.37
N PHE A 336 -8.50 -20.95 8.94
CA PHE A 336 -7.69 -21.69 7.98
C PHE A 336 -7.97 -21.32 6.52
N ILE A 337 -9.21 -20.97 6.17
CA ILE A 337 -9.58 -20.67 4.77
C ILE A 337 -8.71 -19.55 4.18
N PRO A 338 -8.50 -18.38 4.83
CA PRO A 338 -7.62 -17.35 4.29
C PRO A 338 -6.19 -17.85 4.05
N ILE A 339 -5.63 -18.61 5.01
CA ILE A 339 -4.27 -19.14 4.92
C ILE A 339 -4.10 -20.08 3.73
N ILE A 340 -5.03 -21.04 3.58
CA ILE A 340 -4.93 -22.11 2.57
C ILE A 340 -5.24 -21.56 1.17
N THR A 341 -6.18 -20.64 1.06
CA THR A 341 -6.69 -20.17 -0.24
C THR A 341 -5.93 -18.98 -0.79
N TRP A 342 -5.15 -18.25 0.03
CA TRP A 342 -4.51 -17.00 -0.39
C TRP A 342 -3.64 -17.16 -1.63
N PHE A 343 -2.60 -17.97 -1.56
CA PHE A 343 -1.69 -18.16 -2.69
C PHE A 343 -2.33 -18.89 -3.88
N PRO A 344 -3.01 -20.04 -3.71
CA PRO A 344 -3.61 -20.72 -4.85
C PRO A 344 -4.62 -19.85 -5.62
N LEU A 345 -5.53 -19.17 -4.92
CA LEU A 345 -6.56 -18.39 -5.59
C LEU A 345 -6.03 -17.09 -6.19
N THR A 346 -5.03 -16.45 -5.59
CA THR A 346 -4.40 -15.28 -6.21
C THR A 346 -3.60 -15.66 -7.46
N LEU A 347 -2.93 -16.82 -7.48
CA LEU A 347 -2.26 -17.33 -8.69
C LEU A 347 -3.25 -17.69 -9.79
N ILE A 348 -4.37 -18.36 -9.45
CA ILE A 348 -5.44 -18.61 -10.41
C ILE A 348 -6.00 -17.29 -10.94
N GLY A 349 -6.18 -16.29 -10.07
CA GLY A 349 -6.63 -14.95 -10.42
C GLY A 349 -5.71 -14.25 -11.44
N ASN A 350 -4.41 -14.47 -11.39
CA ASN A 350 -3.46 -13.94 -12.39
C ASN A 350 -3.76 -14.41 -13.82
N VAL A 351 -4.37 -15.57 -13.97
CA VAL A 351 -4.74 -16.14 -15.27
C VAL A 351 -6.21 -15.89 -15.60
N ALA A 352 -7.10 -16.09 -14.63
CA ALA A 352 -8.55 -16.06 -14.82
C ALA A 352 -9.14 -14.63 -14.77
N ALA A 353 -8.49 -13.71 -14.06
CA ALA A 353 -8.96 -12.34 -13.83
C ALA A 353 -7.95 -11.30 -14.34
N LYS A 354 -7.51 -11.46 -15.60
CA LYS A 354 -6.57 -10.51 -16.22
C LYS A 354 -7.15 -9.10 -16.28
N ALA A 355 -6.24 -8.11 -16.20
CA ALA A 355 -6.62 -6.72 -16.36
C ALA A 355 -7.33 -6.49 -17.70
N SER A 356 -8.43 -5.77 -17.64
CA SER A 356 -9.32 -5.49 -18.77
C SER A 356 -9.86 -4.06 -18.69
N THR A 357 -10.58 -3.61 -19.71
CA THR A 357 -11.24 -2.30 -19.67
C THR A 357 -12.31 -2.20 -18.58
N ILE A 358 -12.88 -3.31 -18.11
CA ILE A 358 -13.86 -3.33 -17.00
C ILE A 358 -13.14 -3.29 -15.64
N PHE A 359 -12.13 -4.15 -15.47
CA PHE A 359 -11.33 -4.29 -14.26
C PHE A 359 -9.84 -4.09 -14.59
N PRO A 360 -9.33 -2.84 -14.60
CA PRO A 360 -8.04 -2.53 -15.21
C PRO A 360 -6.82 -2.75 -14.31
N GLN A 361 -7.00 -3.18 -13.06
CA GLN A 361 -5.94 -3.33 -12.05
C GLN A 361 -5.65 -4.81 -11.77
N GLN A 362 -4.54 -5.35 -12.28
CA GLN A 362 -4.22 -6.78 -12.23
C GLN A 362 -4.23 -7.35 -10.80
N VAL A 363 -3.48 -6.73 -9.87
CA VAL A 363 -3.39 -7.24 -8.50
C VAL A 363 -4.73 -7.06 -7.76
N GLY A 364 -5.43 -5.94 -7.99
CA GLY A 364 -6.78 -5.72 -7.47
C GLY A 364 -7.75 -6.81 -7.93
N ASN A 365 -7.66 -7.24 -9.19
CA ASN A 365 -8.49 -8.33 -9.74
C ASN A 365 -8.17 -9.68 -9.09
N CYS A 366 -6.90 -9.97 -8.81
CA CYS A 366 -6.52 -11.22 -8.15
C CYS A 366 -7.06 -11.28 -6.71
N VAL A 367 -6.98 -10.16 -5.98
CA VAL A 367 -7.58 -10.04 -4.64
C VAL A 367 -9.10 -10.17 -4.72
N LEU A 368 -9.74 -9.50 -5.69
CA LEU A 368 -11.18 -9.61 -5.90
C LEU A 368 -11.60 -11.04 -6.24
N PHE A 369 -10.85 -11.73 -7.10
CA PHE A 369 -11.09 -13.14 -7.43
C PHE A 369 -11.03 -14.02 -6.17
N TRP A 370 -9.99 -13.84 -5.35
CA TRP A 370 -9.87 -14.51 -4.06
C TRP A 370 -11.06 -14.19 -3.13
N MET A 371 -11.48 -12.92 -3.04
CA MET A 371 -12.65 -12.52 -2.24
C MET A 371 -13.91 -13.20 -2.72
N MET A 372 -14.20 -13.22 -4.02
CA MET A 372 -15.42 -13.81 -4.57
C MET A 372 -15.46 -15.33 -4.41
N ALA A 373 -14.33 -16.01 -4.62
CA ALA A 373 -14.22 -17.45 -4.39
C ALA A 373 -14.48 -17.81 -2.91
N ASN A 374 -13.92 -17.03 -1.99
CA ASN A 374 -14.15 -17.22 -0.55
C ASN A 374 -15.59 -16.83 -0.12
N ALA A 375 -16.21 -15.84 -0.76
CA ALA A 375 -17.63 -15.54 -0.53
C ALA A 375 -18.52 -16.72 -0.93
N LEU A 376 -18.26 -17.33 -2.07
CA LEU A 376 -18.99 -18.52 -2.54
C LEU A 376 -18.77 -19.72 -1.60
N LEU A 377 -17.52 -19.99 -1.24
CA LEU A 377 -17.17 -21.04 -0.28
C LEU A 377 -17.87 -20.82 1.07
N SER A 378 -17.83 -19.58 1.57
CA SER A 378 -18.50 -19.20 2.82
C SER A 378 -20.02 -19.38 2.73
N LEU A 379 -20.64 -19.03 1.59
CA LEU A 379 -22.06 -19.26 1.35
C LEU A 379 -22.42 -20.73 1.41
N ILE A 380 -21.63 -21.59 0.78
CA ILE A 380 -21.84 -23.06 0.80
C ILE A 380 -21.72 -23.60 2.23
N LEU A 381 -20.62 -23.29 2.92
CA LEU A 381 -20.36 -23.78 4.29
C LEU A 381 -21.40 -23.26 5.29
N PHE A 382 -21.78 -21.99 5.17
CA PHE A 382 -22.83 -21.40 5.99
C PHE A 382 -24.19 -22.07 5.74
N SER A 383 -24.52 -22.35 4.48
CA SER A 383 -25.77 -23.06 4.10
C SER A 383 -25.78 -24.47 4.67
N ILE A 384 -24.68 -25.21 4.58
CA ILE A 384 -24.56 -26.55 5.20
C ILE A 384 -24.83 -26.45 6.71
N TRP A 385 -24.15 -25.55 7.41
CA TRP A 385 -24.38 -25.34 8.85
C TRP A 385 -25.82 -24.95 9.16
N HIS A 386 -26.42 -24.06 8.37
CA HIS A 386 -27.81 -23.63 8.55
C HIS A 386 -28.78 -24.81 8.45
N PHE A 387 -28.74 -25.55 7.35
CA PHE A 387 -29.70 -26.63 7.10
C PHE A 387 -29.44 -27.85 7.99
N ALA A 388 -28.19 -28.23 8.23
CA ALA A 388 -27.85 -29.38 9.06
C ALA A 388 -28.16 -29.16 10.56
N SER A 389 -27.98 -27.93 11.07
CA SER A 389 -28.02 -27.68 12.52
C SER A 389 -28.90 -26.49 12.92
N ASN A 390 -28.63 -25.29 12.37
CA ASN A 390 -29.14 -24.04 12.98
C ASN A 390 -30.62 -23.81 12.70
N ARG A 391 -31.13 -24.24 11.55
CA ARG A 391 -32.57 -24.17 11.21
C ARG A 391 -33.44 -24.87 12.27
N LYS A 392 -33.01 -26.02 12.76
CA LYS A 392 -33.72 -26.80 13.82
C LYS A 392 -33.71 -26.06 15.17
N LYS A 393 -32.76 -25.13 15.38
CA LYS A 393 -32.65 -24.27 16.57
C LYS A 393 -33.34 -22.92 16.41
N GLY A 394 -34.12 -22.73 15.34
CA GLY A 394 -34.85 -21.51 15.03
C GLY A 394 -34.01 -20.44 14.31
N GLY A 395 -32.84 -20.81 13.78
CA GLY A 395 -32.03 -19.93 12.94
C GLY A 395 -32.72 -19.59 11.63
N ASN A 396 -32.75 -18.33 11.23
CA ASN A 396 -33.39 -17.83 10.04
C ASN A 396 -32.75 -16.50 9.58
N LEU A 397 -33.22 -15.93 8.49
CA LEU A 397 -32.67 -14.68 7.92
C LEU A 397 -32.77 -13.47 8.86
N ILE A 398 -33.74 -13.46 9.80
CA ILE A 398 -33.85 -12.40 10.82
C ILE A 398 -32.69 -12.55 11.82
N SER A 399 -32.45 -13.75 12.32
CA SER A 399 -31.39 -14.03 13.28
C SER A 399 -29.98 -13.79 12.72
N TYR A 400 -29.82 -13.74 11.40
CA TYR A 400 -28.57 -13.43 10.69
C TYR A 400 -28.44 -11.94 10.31
N GLY A 401 -29.45 -11.11 10.64
CA GLY A 401 -29.46 -9.69 10.32
C GLY A 401 -29.70 -9.35 8.84
N LEU A 402 -30.30 -10.27 8.09
CA LEU A 402 -30.67 -10.06 6.68
C LEU A 402 -32.12 -9.57 6.50
N LYS A 403 -33.00 -9.88 7.43
CA LYS A 403 -34.41 -9.48 7.43
C LYS A 403 -34.82 -8.83 8.75
N THR A 404 -35.84 -8.01 8.69
CA THR A 404 -36.57 -7.56 9.89
C THR A 404 -37.73 -8.53 10.18
N PRO A 405 -38.37 -8.47 11.38
CA PRO A 405 -39.58 -9.26 11.64
C PRO A 405 -40.71 -9.03 10.61
N GLY A 406 -40.78 -7.85 10.01
CA GLY A 406 -41.73 -7.53 8.94
C GLY A 406 -41.32 -8.01 7.54
N GLY A 407 -40.23 -8.76 7.41
CA GLY A 407 -39.72 -9.26 6.13
C GLY A 407 -38.50 -8.50 5.60
N MET A 408 -38.31 -8.54 4.29
CA MET A 408 -37.23 -7.83 3.59
C MET A 408 -37.55 -6.33 3.57
N ASP A 409 -36.70 -5.52 4.16
CA ASP A 409 -36.88 -4.07 4.23
C ASP A 409 -35.97 -3.37 3.22
N TRP A 410 -36.43 -3.30 1.97
CA TRP A 410 -35.70 -2.69 0.87
C TRP A 410 -35.39 -1.20 1.12
N LYS A 411 -36.26 -0.50 1.86
CA LYS A 411 -36.04 0.91 2.23
C LYS A 411 -34.82 1.03 3.15
N LYS A 412 -34.72 0.15 4.17
CA LYS A 412 -33.54 0.13 5.05
C LYS A 412 -32.28 -0.30 4.32
N ILE A 413 -32.36 -1.21 3.35
CA ILE A 413 -31.22 -1.60 2.52
C ILE A 413 -30.73 -0.40 1.71
N GLY A 414 -31.63 0.30 0.98
CA GLY A 414 -31.30 1.51 0.23
C GLY A 414 -30.72 2.63 1.11
N LEU A 415 -31.34 2.85 2.29
CA LEU A 415 -30.81 3.81 3.28
C LEU A 415 -29.42 3.40 3.80
N SER A 416 -29.14 2.10 3.92
CA SER A 416 -27.81 1.61 4.33
C SER A 416 -26.74 1.90 3.27
N VAL A 417 -27.08 1.83 1.99
CA VAL A 417 -26.17 2.23 0.89
C VAL A 417 -25.87 3.73 0.99
N TRP A 418 -26.93 4.55 1.13
CA TRP A 418 -26.78 6.01 1.25
C TRP A 418 -26.02 6.43 2.51
N PHE A 419 -26.30 5.76 3.62
CA PHE A 419 -25.56 5.92 4.88
C PHE A 419 -24.08 5.63 4.70
N ALA A 420 -23.74 4.49 4.12
CA ALA A 420 -22.35 4.07 3.85
C ALA A 420 -21.64 5.10 2.95
N PHE A 421 -22.31 5.55 1.90
CA PHE A 421 -21.78 6.60 1.01
C PHE A 421 -21.43 7.88 1.78
N LEU A 422 -22.31 8.38 2.63
CA LEU A 422 -22.03 9.60 3.40
C LEU A 422 -20.94 9.41 4.44
N VAL A 423 -20.88 8.25 5.11
CA VAL A 423 -19.78 7.93 6.03
C VAL A 423 -18.44 7.97 5.30
N ILE A 424 -18.35 7.33 4.14
CA ILE A 424 -17.12 7.30 3.34
C ILE A 424 -16.82 8.69 2.76
N ALA A 425 -17.81 9.42 2.27
CA ALA A 425 -17.62 10.75 1.71
C ALA A 425 -17.05 11.75 2.74
N ILE A 426 -17.49 11.68 4.01
CA ILE A 426 -16.95 12.53 5.09
C ILE A 426 -15.47 12.21 5.33
N VAL A 427 -15.10 10.94 5.40
CA VAL A 427 -13.69 10.53 5.58
C VAL A 427 -12.87 10.86 4.33
N TYR A 428 -13.39 10.59 3.15
CA TYR A 428 -12.74 10.93 1.89
C TYR A 428 -12.45 12.43 1.78
N LEU A 429 -13.42 13.28 2.15
CA LEU A 429 -13.23 14.72 2.16
C LEU A 429 -12.09 15.15 3.09
N SER A 430 -11.94 14.53 4.26
CA SER A 430 -10.82 14.82 5.16
C SER A 430 -9.46 14.53 4.53
N VAL A 431 -9.36 13.42 3.78
CA VAL A 431 -8.12 13.05 3.04
C VAL A 431 -7.87 14.05 1.90
N VAL A 432 -8.92 14.41 1.14
CA VAL A 432 -8.81 15.40 0.05
C VAL A 432 -8.34 16.76 0.57
N LEU A 433 -8.93 17.25 1.65
CA LEU A 433 -8.54 18.53 2.25
C LEU A 433 -7.10 18.51 2.75
N THR A 434 -6.69 17.45 3.44
CA THR A 434 -5.29 17.33 3.92
C THR A 434 -4.32 17.24 2.75
N SER A 435 -4.65 16.48 1.70
CA SER A 435 -3.82 16.40 0.50
C SER A 435 -3.73 17.73 -0.24
N TYR A 436 -4.84 18.46 -0.34
CA TYR A 436 -4.89 19.76 -1.01
C TYR A 436 -4.03 20.84 -0.31
N PHE A 437 -4.13 20.92 1.04
CA PHE A 437 -3.42 21.95 1.78
C PHE A 437 -1.97 21.61 2.08
N PHE A 438 -1.63 20.33 2.20
CA PHE A 438 -0.34 19.88 2.73
C PHE A 438 0.43 18.94 1.80
N ASN A 439 -0.11 18.53 0.65
CA ASN A 439 0.46 17.47 -0.21
C ASN A 439 0.78 16.18 0.57
N VAL A 440 -0.11 15.79 1.49
CA VAL A 440 0.03 14.64 2.39
C VAL A 440 -1.18 13.75 2.27
N ASP A 441 -0.98 12.45 2.19
CA ASP A 441 -2.01 11.42 2.33
C ASP A 441 -1.99 10.78 3.73
N PHE A 442 -2.94 9.90 4.03
CA PHE A 442 -2.99 9.18 5.31
C PHE A 442 -2.40 7.80 5.12
N ARG A 443 -1.20 7.61 5.62
CA ARG A 443 -0.49 6.35 5.46
C ARG A 443 0.29 5.93 6.70
N PHE A 444 0.59 4.66 6.72
CA PHE A 444 1.70 4.09 7.44
C PHE A 444 2.32 3.01 6.56
N TRP A 445 3.56 3.23 6.16
CA TRP A 445 4.28 2.31 5.29
C TRP A 445 3.51 2.07 3.97
N ILE A 446 3.19 0.81 3.66
CA ILE A 446 2.48 0.40 2.44
C ILE A 446 0.95 0.47 2.55
N LEU A 447 0.40 0.78 3.72
CA LEU A 447 -1.03 1.01 3.94
C LEU A 447 -1.35 2.50 3.77
N ALA A 448 -1.99 2.87 2.67
CA ALA A 448 -2.29 4.26 2.38
C ALA A 448 -3.74 4.48 1.96
N VAL A 449 -4.34 5.56 2.47
CA VAL A 449 -5.65 6.07 2.05
C VAL A 449 -5.43 7.46 1.47
N LYS A 450 -5.70 7.63 0.18
CA LYS A 450 -5.36 8.82 -0.57
C LYS A 450 -6.49 9.27 -1.51
N PRO A 451 -6.49 10.53 -2.01
CA PRO A 451 -7.46 10.98 -2.98
C PRO A 451 -7.39 10.14 -4.26
N MET A 452 -8.53 10.01 -4.93
CA MET A 452 -8.63 9.31 -6.21
C MET A 452 -8.64 10.30 -7.38
N SER A 453 -8.00 9.94 -8.49
CA SER A 453 -8.27 10.56 -9.79
C SER A 453 -9.68 10.19 -10.27
N LEU A 454 -10.17 10.89 -11.30
CA LEU A 454 -11.46 10.55 -11.93
C LEU A 454 -11.46 9.09 -12.44
N MET A 455 -10.34 8.64 -13.01
CA MET A 455 -10.18 7.26 -13.48
C MET A 455 -10.25 6.28 -12.31
N GLN A 456 -9.52 6.52 -11.23
CA GLN A 456 -9.57 5.66 -10.03
C GLN A 456 -10.96 5.64 -9.39
N THR A 457 -11.70 6.75 -9.42
CA THR A 457 -13.10 6.80 -8.97
C THR A 457 -13.99 5.88 -9.82
N ARG A 458 -13.84 5.92 -11.15
CA ARG A 458 -14.55 4.99 -12.05
C ARG A 458 -14.21 3.53 -11.79
N ILE A 459 -12.95 3.23 -11.48
CA ILE A 459 -12.49 1.89 -11.10
C ILE A 459 -13.14 1.47 -9.77
N ALA A 460 -13.14 2.31 -8.75
CA ALA A 460 -13.75 2.04 -7.45
C ALA A 460 -15.24 1.67 -7.60
N LEU A 461 -15.98 2.41 -8.43
CA LEU A 461 -17.40 2.13 -8.69
C LEU A 461 -17.61 0.75 -9.34
N ARG A 462 -16.69 0.29 -10.19
CA ARG A 462 -16.78 -1.04 -10.81
C ARG A 462 -16.52 -2.17 -9.81
N TYR A 463 -15.58 -1.97 -8.88
CA TYR A 463 -15.30 -2.93 -7.81
C TYR A 463 -16.40 -3.00 -6.75
N LEU A 464 -17.25 -1.96 -6.63
CA LEU A 464 -18.21 -1.84 -5.53
C LEU A 464 -19.21 -2.99 -5.45
N ILE A 465 -19.77 -3.43 -6.59
CA ILE A 465 -20.80 -4.49 -6.61
C ILE A 465 -20.24 -5.82 -6.09
N PRO A 466 -19.16 -6.40 -6.67
CA PRO A 466 -18.61 -7.65 -6.16
C PRO A 466 -18.11 -7.53 -4.72
N MET A 467 -17.53 -6.40 -4.31
CA MET A 467 -17.14 -6.19 -2.92
C MET A 467 -18.32 -6.13 -1.97
N ALA A 468 -19.45 -5.51 -2.37
CA ALA A 468 -20.66 -5.52 -1.55
C ALA A 468 -21.17 -6.95 -1.31
N LEU A 469 -21.15 -7.81 -2.32
CA LEU A 469 -21.52 -9.23 -2.17
C LEU A 469 -20.61 -9.96 -1.17
N PHE A 470 -19.29 -9.78 -1.30
CA PHE A 470 -18.33 -10.35 -0.36
C PHE A 470 -18.58 -9.86 1.07
N TYR A 471 -18.71 -8.54 1.30
CA TYR A 471 -18.85 -8.00 2.64
C TYR A 471 -20.21 -8.26 3.27
N ILE A 472 -21.27 -8.43 2.49
CA ILE A 472 -22.56 -8.95 3.02
C ILE A 472 -22.35 -10.38 3.55
N MET A 473 -21.71 -11.27 2.76
CA MET A 473 -21.45 -12.66 3.20
C MET A 473 -20.52 -12.69 4.40
N PHE A 474 -19.43 -11.90 4.39
CA PHE A 474 -18.51 -11.76 5.52
C PHE A 474 -19.25 -11.31 6.79
N ALA A 475 -20.11 -10.30 6.69
CA ALA A 475 -20.89 -9.82 7.82
C ALA A 475 -21.90 -10.85 8.32
N VAL A 476 -22.54 -11.64 7.42
CA VAL A 476 -23.46 -12.73 7.79
C VAL A 476 -22.73 -13.83 8.57
N VAL A 477 -21.53 -14.23 8.13
CA VAL A 477 -20.72 -15.21 8.87
C VAL A 477 -20.28 -14.61 10.20
N LEU A 478 -19.72 -13.41 10.19
CA LEU A 478 -19.13 -12.80 11.38
C LEU A 478 -20.16 -12.44 12.45
N GLN A 479 -21.31 -11.88 12.07
CA GLN A 479 -22.34 -11.38 12.98
C GLN A 479 -23.52 -12.34 13.14
N GLY A 480 -23.80 -13.17 12.15
CA GLY A 480 -24.88 -14.16 12.21
C GLY A 480 -24.46 -15.51 12.79
N GLN A 481 -23.30 -16.03 12.38
CA GLN A 481 -22.80 -17.35 12.80
C GLN A 481 -21.83 -17.28 13.98
N MET A 482 -20.82 -16.40 13.90
CA MET A 482 -19.69 -16.39 14.84
C MET A 482 -19.86 -15.41 16.00
N ARG A 483 -20.97 -14.66 16.06
CA ARG A 483 -21.24 -13.66 17.08
C ARG A 483 -21.19 -14.23 18.50
N SER A 484 -20.50 -13.55 19.40
CA SER A 484 -20.64 -13.80 20.83
C SER A 484 -21.92 -13.16 21.38
N LEU A 485 -22.73 -13.93 22.12
CA LEU A 485 -23.92 -13.41 22.82
C LEU A 485 -23.58 -12.83 24.18
N LYS A 486 -22.39 -13.12 24.73
CA LYS A 486 -21.96 -12.71 26.05
C LYS A 486 -21.05 -11.48 26.00
N GLY A 487 -21.14 -10.66 27.03
CA GLY A 487 -20.25 -9.53 27.28
C GLY A 487 -20.76 -8.19 26.72
N SER A 488 -19.93 -7.16 26.86
CA SER A 488 -20.20 -5.81 26.38
C SER A 488 -20.07 -5.72 24.85
N THR A 489 -20.56 -4.63 24.27
CA THR A 489 -20.36 -4.32 22.84
C THR A 489 -18.87 -4.32 22.45
N ALA A 490 -18.00 -3.75 23.29
CA ALA A 490 -16.56 -3.76 23.07
C ALA A 490 -16.00 -5.19 22.99
N LYS A 491 -16.40 -6.07 23.91
CA LYS A 491 -15.98 -7.48 23.88
C LYS A 491 -16.44 -8.19 22.61
N ARG A 492 -17.67 -7.94 22.14
CA ARG A 492 -18.18 -8.50 20.88
C ARG A 492 -17.41 -7.98 19.67
N MET A 493 -17.06 -6.70 19.65
CA MET A 493 -16.22 -6.12 18.58
C MET A 493 -14.83 -6.76 18.56
N ILE A 494 -14.17 -6.90 19.71
CA ILE A 494 -12.87 -7.57 19.82
C ILE A 494 -12.96 -9.03 19.32
N MET A 495 -13.98 -9.78 19.76
CA MET A 495 -14.17 -11.16 19.30
C MET A 495 -14.40 -11.25 17.79
N SER A 496 -15.19 -10.35 17.23
CA SER A 496 -15.38 -10.26 15.77
C SER A 496 -14.06 -9.98 15.04
N THR A 497 -13.23 -9.11 15.59
CA THR A 497 -11.91 -8.79 15.03
C THR A 497 -10.97 -10.00 15.10
N VAL A 498 -10.93 -10.69 16.23
CA VAL A 498 -10.13 -11.92 16.37
C VAL A 498 -10.57 -12.98 15.37
N VAL A 499 -11.88 -13.23 15.26
CA VAL A 499 -12.42 -14.21 14.30
C VAL A 499 -12.11 -13.81 12.84
N GLY A 500 -12.19 -12.52 12.51
CA GLY A 500 -12.02 -12.05 11.14
C GLY A 500 -10.56 -11.84 10.71
N ALA A 501 -9.62 -11.68 11.65
CA ALA A 501 -8.24 -11.25 11.32
C ALA A 501 -7.14 -12.21 11.81
N LEU A 502 -7.42 -13.12 12.76
CA LEU A 502 -6.38 -13.97 13.34
C LEU A 502 -5.69 -14.88 12.32
N GLY A 503 -6.43 -15.38 11.32
CA GLY A 503 -5.85 -16.20 10.25
C GLY A 503 -4.76 -15.44 9.47
N TYR A 504 -4.98 -14.16 9.18
CA TYR A 504 -3.99 -13.31 8.49
C TYR A 504 -2.75 -13.08 9.35
N LEU A 505 -2.92 -12.85 10.65
CA LEU A 505 -1.79 -12.71 11.57
C LEU A 505 -0.92 -13.98 11.56
N VAL A 506 -1.54 -15.15 11.68
CA VAL A 506 -0.80 -16.42 11.69
C VAL A 506 -0.16 -16.70 10.33
N MET A 507 -0.83 -16.38 9.22
CA MET A 507 -0.24 -16.47 7.89
C MET A 507 1.03 -15.61 7.78
N LEU A 508 1.00 -14.37 8.26
CA LEU A 508 2.18 -13.50 8.27
C LEU A 508 3.30 -14.07 9.16
N LEU A 509 2.97 -14.60 10.33
CA LEU A 509 3.99 -15.25 11.20
C LEU A 509 4.64 -16.45 10.51
N ILE A 510 3.86 -17.29 9.80
CA ILE A 510 4.39 -18.42 9.03
C ILE A 510 5.34 -17.94 7.91
N LEU A 511 5.01 -16.82 7.26
CA LEU A 511 5.81 -16.28 6.15
C LEU A 511 7.08 -15.58 6.66
N TYR A 512 6.97 -14.76 7.70
CA TYR A 512 8.03 -13.84 8.10
C TYR A 512 8.97 -14.38 9.20
N ILE A 513 8.54 -15.31 10.07
CA ILE A 513 9.44 -15.87 11.08
C ILE A 513 10.63 -16.58 10.43
N PRO A 514 10.46 -17.47 9.42
CA PRO A 514 11.61 -18.08 8.75
C PRO A 514 12.51 -17.08 8.04
N LEU A 515 11.92 -16.08 7.37
CA LEU A 515 12.66 -15.03 6.68
C LEU A 515 13.53 -14.22 7.65
N LEU A 516 12.94 -13.73 8.73
CA LEU A 516 13.64 -12.91 9.74
C LEU A 516 14.64 -13.72 10.58
N ALA A 517 14.51 -15.03 10.60
CA ALA A 517 15.52 -15.93 11.18
C ALA A 517 16.72 -16.18 10.23
N GLY A 518 16.84 -15.46 9.12
CA GLY A 518 17.94 -15.56 8.17
C GLY A 518 17.75 -16.63 7.08
N GLY A 519 16.52 -17.16 6.94
CA GLY A 519 16.14 -18.07 5.87
C GLY A 519 15.47 -17.35 4.69
N ALA A 520 14.55 -18.05 4.05
CA ALA A 520 13.73 -17.52 2.97
C ALA A 520 12.23 -17.59 3.33
N VAL A 521 11.40 -16.86 2.59
CA VAL A 521 9.95 -17.03 2.68
C VAL A 521 9.59 -18.46 2.26
N PRO A 522 8.76 -19.21 3.03
CA PRO A 522 8.44 -20.61 2.73
C PRO A 522 7.42 -20.74 1.59
N ILE A 523 7.74 -20.21 0.43
CA ILE A 523 6.98 -20.32 -0.81
C ILE A 523 7.85 -20.97 -1.89
N SER A 524 7.25 -21.85 -2.69
CA SER A 524 7.98 -22.59 -3.74
C SER A 524 7.99 -21.88 -5.10
N ASP A 525 7.08 -20.94 -5.31
CA ASP A 525 6.90 -20.25 -6.60
C ASP A 525 7.17 -18.76 -6.45
N VAL A 526 8.17 -18.28 -7.18
CA VAL A 526 8.54 -16.86 -7.18
C VAL A 526 7.41 -15.90 -7.56
N ARG A 527 6.40 -16.39 -8.32
CA ARG A 527 5.21 -15.61 -8.67
C ARG A 527 4.33 -15.30 -7.45
N MET A 528 4.48 -16.04 -6.36
CA MET A 528 3.77 -15.80 -5.10
C MET A 528 4.38 -14.66 -4.28
N THR A 529 5.63 -14.28 -4.51
CA THR A 529 6.36 -13.31 -3.68
C THR A 529 5.65 -11.97 -3.57
N LEU A 530 5.06 -11.48 -4.67
CA LEU A 530 4.26 -10.26 -4.64
C LEU A 530 3.08 -10.37 -3.65
N TYR A 531 2.44 -11.53 -3.57
CA TYR A 531 1.29 -11.74 -2.68
C TYR A 531 1.71 -11.95 -1.22
N VAL A 532 2.99 -12.19 -0.93
CA VAL A 532 3.55 -12.09 0.44
C VAL A 532 3.47 -10.64 0.91
N ILE A 533 3.91 -9.69 0.07
CA ILE A 533 3.84 -8.26 0.41
C ILE A 533 2.38 -7.79 0.52
N VAL A 534 1.52 -8.19 -0.41
CA VAL A 534 0.08 -7.84 -0.35
C VAL A 534 -0.57 -8.40 0.92
N ALA A 535 -0.14 -9.57 1.41
CA ALA A 535 -0.67 -10.17 2.64
C ALA A 535 -0.42 -9.29 3.89
N ILE A 536 0.67 -8.51 3.94
CA ILE A 536 0.93 -7.58 5.06
C ILE A 536 -0.24 -6.62 5.24
N VAL A 537 -0.74 -6.07 4.15
CA VAL A 537 -1.82 -5.08 4.16
C VAL A 537 -3.16 -5.71 4.52
N MET A 538 -3.36 -7.00 4.24
CA MET A 538 -4.62 -7.69 4.55
C MET A 538 -4.90 -7.73 6.05
N LEU A 539 -3.89 -7.89 6.91
CA LEU A 539 -4.10 -7.93 8.36
C LEU A 539 -4.74 -6.65 8.91
N PRO A 540 -4.17 -5.44 8.73
CA PRO A 540 -4.80 -4.22 9.21
C PRO A 540 -6.16 -3.96 8.54
N LEU A 541 -6.33 -4.28 7.25
CA LEU A 541 -7.61 -4.12 6.58
C LEU A 541 -8.69 -5.02 7.19
N PHE A 542 -8.41 -6.31 7.46
CA PHE A 542 -9.40 -7.21 8.07
C PHE A 542 -9.68 -6.88 9.54
N ILE A 543 -8.75 -6.27 10.27
CA ILE A 543 -9.03 -5.65 11.57
C ILE A 543 -10.06 -4.53 11.41
N ILE A 544 -9.83 -3.58 10.51
CA ILE A 544 -10.69 -2.42 10.28
C ILE A 544 -12.10 -2.85 9.82
N VAL A 545 -12.20 -3.71 8.80
CA VAL A 545 -13.50 -4.13 8.26
C VAL A 545 -14.29 -4.99 9.24
N SER A 546 -13.62 -5.77 10.10
CA SER A 546 -14.28 -6.52 11.18
C SER A 546 -14.85 -5.59 12.24
N LEU A 547 -14.10 -4.55 12.63
CA LEU A 547 -14.57 -3.52 13.56
C LEU A 547 -15.77 -2.75 12.99
N ILE A 548 -15.71 -2.32 11.73
CA ILE A 548 -16.81 -1.62 11.03
C ILE A 548 -18.05 -2.52 10.98
N SER A 549 -17.89 -3.78 10.57
CA SER A 549 -18.98 -4.74 10.51
C SER A 549 -19.65 -4.92 11.87
N ALA A 550 -18.88 -5.18 12.93
CA ALA A 550 -19.40 -5.38 14.28
C ALA A 550 -20.07 -4.11 14.83
N TYR A 551 -19.43 -2.96 14.68
CA TYR A 551 -19.93 -1.70 15.19
C TYR A 551 -21.30 -1.33 14.62
N PHE A 552 -21.43 -1.32 13.29
CA PHE A 552 -22.70 -0.96 12.67
C PHE A 552 -23.78 -2.02 12.84
N TYR A 553 -23.39 -3.30 12.93
CA TYR A 553 -24.36 -4.33 13.29
C TYR A 553 -24.95 -4.14 14.69
N GLU A 554 -24.14 -3.74 15.68
CA GLU A 554 -24.62 -3.41 17.05
C GLU A 554 -25.57 -2.21 17.06
N LYS A 555 -25.43 -1.26 16.11
CA LYS A 555 -26.23 -0.04 16.05
C LYS A 555 -27.50 -0.17 15.21
N THR A 556 -27.51 -1.10 14.25
CA THR A 556 -28.61 -1.22 13.28
C THR A 556 -29.37 -2.53 13.36
N GLY A 557 -28.78 -3.56 13.95
CA GLY A 557 -29.33 -4.92 13.97
C GLY A 557 -29.32 -5.64 12.60
N LEU A 558 -28.84 -4.96 11.55
CA LEU A 558 -28.75 -5.50 10.18
C LEU A 558 -27.31 -5.46 9.68
N VAL A 559 -26.94 -6.36 8.79
CA VAL A 559 -25.56 -6.47 8.25
C VAL A 559 -25.22 -5.36 7.25
N TYR A 560 -26.22 -4.73 6.64
CA TYR A 560 -26.05 -3.91 5.44
C TYR A 560 -25.23 -2.64 5.64
N ALA A 561 -25.47 -1.88 6.73
CA ALA A 561 -24.74 -0.64 6.98
C ALA A 561 -23.21 -0.88 7.08
N GLY A 562 -22.80 -1.91 7.83
CA GLY A 562 -21.38 -2.29 7.93
C GLY A 562 -20.84 -2.87 6.63
N ALA A 563 -21.59 -3.73 5.95
CA ALA A 563 -21.17 -4.37 4.72
C ALA A 563 -20.93 -3.36 3.58
N PHE A 564 -21.84 -2.40 3.37
CA PHE A 564 -21.68 -1.38 2.33
C PHE A 564 -20.58 -0.37 2.68
N THR A 565 -20.41 -0.01 3.95
CA THR A 565 -19.28 0.83 4.38
C THR A 565 -17.94 0.14 4.09
N ASN A 566 -17.82 -1.15 4.40
CA ASN A 566 -16.63 -1.95 4.08
C ASN A 566 -16.39 -2.03 2.58
N ALA A 567 -17.43 -2.30 1.80
CA ALA A 567 -17.32 -2.41 0.34
C ALA A 567 -16.82 -1.10 -0.28
N MET A 568 -17.36 0.04 0.12
CA MET A 568 -16.94 1.35 -0.38
C MET A 568 -15.52 1.71 0.08
N PHE A 569 -15.18 1.42 1.34
CA PHE A 569 -13.84 1.67 1.88
C PHE A 569 -12.77 0.86 1.12
N ILE A 570 -13.00 -0.43 0.92
CA ILE A 570 -12.02 -1.30 0.26
C ILE A 570 -11.97 -1.06 -1.26
N ALA A 571 -13.11 -0.75 -1.89
CA ALA A 571 -13.11 -0.33 -3.30
C ALA A 571 -12.29 0.94 -3.51
N TRP A 572 -12.44 1.94 -2.63
CA TRP A 572 -11.61 3.14 -2.62
C TRP A 572 -10.14 2.80 -2.40
N PHE A 573 -9.82 2.03 -1.35
CA PHE A 573 -8.45 1.64 -1.01
C PHE A 573 -7.74 0.96 -2.21
N ILE A 574 -8.37 -0.05 -2.81
CA ILE A 574 -7.76 -0.78 -3.95
C ILE A 574 -7.62 0.14 -5.16
N ALA A 575 -8.66 0.86 -5.54
CA ALA A 575 -8.62 1.72 -6.73
C ALA A 575 -7.55 2.82 -6.64
N ALA A 576 -7.33 3.38 -5.44
CA ALA A 576 -6.36 4.45 -5.22
C ALA A 576 -4.91 3.97 -5.12
N SER A 577 -4.67 2.71 -4.68
CA SER A 577 -3.33 2.21 -4.35
C SER A 577 -2.76 1.21 -5.36
N GLN A 578 -3.58 0.68 -6.29
CA GLN A 578 -3.11 -0.35 -7.23
C GLN A 578 -2.72 0.22 -8.60
N ALA A 579 -1.82 -0.49 -9.28
CA ALA A 579 -1.40 -0.15 -10.64
C ALA A 579 -2.54 -0.38 -11.66
N THR A 580 -2.74 0.57 -12.56
CA THR A 580 -3.71 0.52 -13.66
C THR A 580 -3.01 0.09 -14.95
N HIS A 581 -3.33 -1.11 -15.43
CA HIS A 581 -2.65 -1.73 -16.59
C HIS A 581 -3.33 -1.39 -17.91
N VAL A 582 -4.64 -1.14 -17.89
CA VAL A 582 -5.45 -0.88 -19.09
C VAL A 582 -6.15 0.47 -18.92
N ALA A 583 -6.09 1.30 -19.96
CA ALA A 583 -6.87 2.54 -20.01
C ALA A 583 -8.38 2.27 -20.11
N ILE A 584 -9.21 3.14 -19.49
CA ILE A 584 -10.67 3.02 -19.46
C ILE A 584 -11.37 4.31 -19.89
#